data_eb4eacd7822f844ea3f0b7d9405e6c6b
#
_entry.id   eb4eacd7822f844ea3f0b7d9405e6c6b
#
_cell.length_a   1.000
_cell.length_b   1.000
_cell.length_c   1.000
_cell.angle_alpha   90.00
_cell.angle_beta   90.00
_cell.angle_gamma   90.00
#
_symmetry.space_group_name_H-M   'P 1'
#
loop_
_entity.id
_entity.type
_entity.pdbx_description
1 polymer ?
#
loop_
_entity_poly.entity_id
_entity_poly.type
_entity_poly.pdbx_seq_one_letter_code
_entity_poly.pdbx_strand_id
1 'polypeptide(L)'
;MIKPALMSHGSRSLAVKGHPIRLEQKARTLMVQGTTSDAGKSILVTALCRILARKGIKVAPFKSQNMALNSAVTADGGEIGRAQAVQAEACFLQPDVRMNPILLKPNSDLGSQVILRGKAIGNMKAVEYHLHKPKLLQDVVFAHQELLADFDLVMVEGAGSPAEINLREHDLANMGFAEAIDCPVIIVADIDRGGVFAHLYGTYELLSVSEQARTRGFIINRFRGDKALLQGGLDWLEEKTGKPVLAVLPYIHNLHIEAEDSLAVDQFAKSDDGQHFKVVVPIYPRASNHTDFDALRMHPQVDCQLVRDVQSFKGADLIILPGSKNTRGDLAWLKASGWANAIQRHLRLGGKVIGICGGYQMLGQAVHDPDGTESSAGTSEGLGHLAIETLLQGEKQLRNVQGRWLTDAGDIPVTGYEIHVGQTSGRDLAQPLMQLNTGPDGARNLENTVMGSYVHGLFDEPKLLQQLLDWAGLAQTQAFDYPALRAAQIERLADEVELELPVETIFNIMQGGV
;
A
#
# COMPACT_ATOMS: atom_id res chain seq x y z
N MET A 1 38.90 -3.66 17.22
CA MET A 1 38.51 -5.07 17.04
C MET A 1 37.67 -5.48 18.24
N ILE A 2 36.34 -5.37 18.11
CA ILE A 2 35.41 -5.85 19.13
C ILE A 2 34.78 -7.10 18.51
N LYS A 3 35.05 -8.27 19.06
CA LYS A 3 34.44 -9.54 18.68
C LYS A 3 32.96 -9.48 19.05
N PRO A 4 32.02 -9.81 18.15
CA PRO A 4 30.63 -10.00 18.54
C PRO A 4 30.51 -11.26 19.40
N ALA A 5 29.84 -11.11 20.53
CA ALA A 5 29.49 -12.23 21.39
C ALA A 5 28.55 -13.16 20.65
N LEU A 6 28.94 -14.42 20.50
CA LEU A 6 28.08 -15.51 20.02
C LEU A 6 26.92 -15.67 21.01
N MET A 7 25.76 -15.17 20.66
CA MET A 7 24.53 -15.50 21.38
C MET A 7 24.17 -16.96 21.11
N SER A 8 23.89 -17.69 22.19
CA SER A 8 23.51 -19.10 22.20
C SER A 8 22.30 -19.36 21.31
N HIS A 9 22.41 -20.35 20.41
CA HIS A 9 21.38 -20.83 19.52
C HIS A 9 20.24 -21.46 20.31
N GLY A 10 19.20 -20.69 20.62
CA GLY A 10 17.97 -21.20 21.23
C GLY A 10 16.99 -21.67 20.15
N SER A 11 16.71 -22.96 20.10
CA SER A 11 15.57 -23.49 19.33
C SER A 11 14.26 -23.11 20.05
N ARG A 12 13.33 -22.42 19.38
CA ARG A 12 11.95 -22.23 19.88
C ARG A 12 11.07 -23.38 19.40
N SER A 13 10.19 -23.88 20.27
CA SER A 13 9.22 -24.92 19.93
C SER A 13 7.87 -24.25 19.64
N LEU A 14 7.33 -24.49 18.45
CA LEU A 14 5.98 -24.10 18.03
C LEU A 14 5.06 -25.31 18.06
N ALA A 15 3.79 -25.15 18.42
CA ALA A 15 2.81 -26.23 18.41
C ALA A 15 1.76 -25.96 17.33
N VAL A 16 1.71 -26.81 16.31
CA VAL A 16 0.62 -26.86 15.33
C VAL A 16 -0.14 -28.16 15.53
N LYS A 17 -1.45 -28.09 15.74
CA LYS A 17 -2.31 -29.26 16.06
C LYS A 17 -1.79 -30.14 17.19
N GLY A 18 -1.17 -29.52 18.22
CA GLY A 18 -0.64 -30.26 19.38
C GLY A 18 0.72 -30.94 19.19
N HIS A 19 1.36 -30.79 18.04
CA HIS A 19 2.71 -31.30 17.82
C HIS A 19 3.73 -30.15 17.89
N PRO A 20 4.78 -30.27 18.75
CA PRO A 20 5.82 -29.24 18.81
C PRO A 20 6.70 -29.28 17.56
N ILE A 21 6.73 -28.17 16.82
CA ILE A 21 7.66 -27.96 15.72
C ILE A 21 8.85 -27.17 16.27
N ARG A 22 10.05 -27.73 16.17
CA ARG A 22 11.29 -27.00 16.50
C ARG A 22 11.86 -26.40 15.22
N LEU A 23 11.92 -25.07 15.16
CA LEU A 23 12.55 -24.36 14.05
C LEU A 23 13.95 -23.93 14.47
N GLU A 24 14.95 -24.21 13.63
CA GLU A 24 16.26 -23.58 13.73
C GLU A 24 16.11 -22.06 13.39
N GLN A 25 17.06 -21.24 13.81
CA GLN A 25 16.98 -19.79 13.57
C GLN A 25 16.86 -19.44 12.06
N LYS A 26 17.50 -20.22 11.19
CA LYS A 26 17.40 -20.10 9.72
C LYS A 26 16.00 -20.42 9.17
N ALA A 27 15.29 -21.33 9.80
CA ALA A 27 13.93 -21.75 9.43
C ALA A 27 12.83 -20.84 10.00
N ARG A 28 13.17 -19.65 10.48
CA ARG A 28 12.19 -18.69 11.02
C ARG A 28 11.88 -17.55 10.06
N THR A 29 12.35 -17.65 8.82
CA THR A 29 12.09 -16.68 7.76
C THR A 29 11.79 -17.41 6.47
N LEU A 30 10.81 -16.93 5.71
CA LEU A 30 10.54 -17.37 4.35
C LEU A 30 10.33 -16.13 3.49
N MET A 31 10.98 -16.10 2.32
CA MET A 31 10.86 -14.98 1.39
C MET A 31 10.07 -15.38 0.13
N VAL A 32 9.12 -14.54 -0.24
CA VAL A 32 8.37 -14.63 -1.49
C VAL A 32 8.94 -13.63 -2.48
N GLN A 33 9.47 -14.11 -3.60
CA GLN A 33 9.91 -13.28 -4.72
C GLN A 33 9.02 -13.52 -5.94
N GLY A 34 8.94 -12.57 -6.84
CA GLY A 34 8.09 -12.70 -8.02
C GLY A 34 8.89 -12.60 -9.31
N THR A 35 8.41 -13.19 -10.37
CA THR A 35 9.00 -13.03 -11.70
C THR A 35 8.79 -11.62 -12.27
N THR A 36 7.77 -10.90 -11.76
CA THR A 36 7.41 -9.52 -12.16
C THR A 36 6.83 -8.77 -10.97
N SER A 37 6.62 -7.45 -11.10
CA SER A 37 5.97 -6.65 -10.05
C SER A 37 4.58 -7.19 -9.68
N ASP A 38 3.73 -7.49 -10.65
CA ASP A 38 2.34 -7.90 -10.42
C ASP A 38 2.13 -9.43 -10.29
N ALA A 39 3.18 -10.20 -10.04
CA ALA A 39 3.11 -11.65 -9.92
C ALA A 39 2.22 -12.15 -8.75
N GLY A 40 1.87 -11.26 -7.81
CA GLY A 40 1.02 -11.58 -6.65
C GLY A 40 1.78 -11.80 -5.35
N LYS A 41 3.03 -11.32 -5.23
CA LYS A 41 3.85 -11.41 -4.00
C LYS A 41 3.11 -10.90 -2.77
N SER A 42 2.61 -9.67 -2.82
CA SER A 42 1.96 -9.01 -1.68
C SER A 42 0.72 -9.76 -1.23
N ILE A 43 -0.10 -10.22 -2.18
CA ILE A 43 -1.30 -11.03 -1.92
C ILE A 43 -0.92 -12.36 -1.26
N LEU A 44 0.10 -13.06 -1.79
CA LEU A 44 0.55 -14.32 -1.22
C LEU A 44 1.14 -14.14 0.19
N VAL A 45 1.96 -13.12 0.42
CA VAL A 45 2.50 -12.83 1.75
C VAL A 45 1.38 -12.48 2.73
N THR A 46 0.37 -11.71 2.31
CA THR A 46 -0.83 -11.42 3.13
C THR A 46 -1.56 -12.70 3.53
N ALA A 47 -1.76 -13.63 2.57
CA ALA A 47 -2.37 -14.93 2.86
C ALA A 47 -1.55 -15.75 3.86
N LEU A 48 -0.24 -15.91 3.61
CA LEU A 48 0.66 -16.67 4.49
C LEU A 48 0.69 -16.08 5.90
N CYS A 49 0.74 -14.76 6.03
CA CYS A 49 0.64 -14.08 7.31
C CYS A 49 -0.65 -14.43 8.05
N ARG A 50 -1.81 -14.36 7.38
CA ARG A 50 -3.11 -14.68 8.00
C ARG A 50 -3.21 -16.17 8.36
N ILE A 51 -2.79 -17.07 7.48
CA ILE A 51 -2.79 -18.52 7.75
C ILE A 51 -1.97 -18.84 9.01
N LEU A 52 -0.76 -18.32 9.11
CA LEU A 52 0.14 -18.54 10.25
C LEU A 52 -0.42 -17.91 11.54
N ALA A 53 -0.92 -16.68 11.47
CA ALA A 53 -1.50 -15.99 12.61
C ALA A 53 -2.74 -16.71 13.17
N ARG A 54 -3.63 -17.22 12.30
CA ARG A 54 -4.80 -18.04 12.70
C ARG A 54 -4.42 -19.34 13.43
N LYS A 55 -3.23 -19.87 13.18
CA LYS A 55 -2.70 -21.05 13.88
C LYS A 55 -2.02 -20.71 15.21
N GLY A 56 -2.08 -19.43 15.64
CA GLY A 56 -1.50 -18.95 16.90
C GLY A 56 0.00 -18.69 16.84
N ILE A 57 0.59 -18.63 15.65
CA ILE A 57 2.01 -18.34 15.45
C ILE A 57 2.20 -16.83 15.45
N LYS A 58 3.14 -16.33 16.23
CA LYS A 58 3.52 -14.93 16.22
C LYS A 58 4.34 -14.61 14.97
N VAL A 59 3.68 -14.25 13.89
CA VAL A 59 4.29 -13.93 12.59
C VAL A 59 4.28 -12.42 12.35
N ALA A 60 5.35 -11.89 11.75
CA ALA A 60 5.42 -10.51 11.26
C ALA A 60 5.72 -10.48 9.77
N PRO A 61 5.13 -9.56 8.99
CA PRO A 61 5.53 -9.30 7.62
C PRO A 61 6.82 -8.48 7.58
N PHE A 62 7.53 -8.57 6.45
CA PHE A 62 8.72 -7.77 6.22
C PHE A 62 8.92 -7.50 4.71
N LYS A 63 9.21 -6.28 4.36
CA LYS A 63 9.69 -5.91 3.03
C LYS A 63 10.85 -4.95 3.19
N SER A 64 12.04 -5.39 2.82
CA SER A 64 13.29 -4.65 3.03
C SER A 64 13.26 -3.26 2.42
N GLN A 65 12.79 -3.15 1.18
CA GLN A 65 12.58 -1.91 0.45
C GLN A 65 11.24 -1.94 -0.26
N ASN A 66 10.46 -0.88 -0.11
CA ASN A 66 9.27 -0.65 -0.92
C ASN A 66 9.41 0.66 -1.71
N MET A 67 8.83 0.72 -2.90
CA MET A 67 8.68 1.94 -3.68
C MET A 67 7.20 2.16 -3.90
N ALA A 68 6.60 3.10 -3.16
CA ALA A 68 5.17 3.32 -3.16
C ALA A 68 4.81 4.77 -2.86
N LEU A 69 3.73 5.27 -3.49
CA LEU A 69 3.09 6.54 -3.16
C LEU A 69 2.08 6.38 -2.02
N ASN A 70 1.55 5.16 -1.85
CA ASN A 70 0.61 4.83 -0.78
C ASN A 70 1.35 4.41 0.48
N SER A 71 1.04 5.03 1.59
CA SER A 71 1.68 4.77 2.88
C SER A 71 0.68 4.76 4.02
N ALA A 72 1.12 4.22 5.15
CA ALA A 72 0.40 4.23 6.41
C ALA A 72 1.32 4.77 7.51
N VAL A 73 0.71 5.22 8.60
CA VAL A 73 1.42 5.72 9.78
C VAL A 73 1.42 4.66 10.86
N THR A 74 2.58 4.39 11.43
CA THR A 74 2.74 3.48 12.58
C THR A 74 2.29 4.14 13.89
N ALA A 75 2.09 3.35 14.94
CA ALA A 75 1.64 3.88 16.23
C ALA A 75 2.62 4.89 16.86
N ASP A 76 3.91 4.76 16.56
CA ASP A 76 4.99 5.66 17.02
C ASP A 76 5.26 6.84 16.08
N GLY A 77 4.42 7.04 15.08
CA GLY A 77 4.53 8.16 14.14
C GLY A 77 5.57 7.96 13.04
N GLY A 78 5.87 6.72 12.68
CA GLY A 78 6.68 6.38 11.51
C GLY A 78 5.85 6.15 10.26
N GLU A 79 6.48 6.17 9.09
CA GLU A 79 5.85 5.94 7.79
C GLU A 79 6.30 4.62 7.18
N ILE A 80 5.34 3.77 6.74
CA ILE A 80 5.61 2.52 6.03
C ILE A 80 4.73 2.40 4.78
N GLY A 81 5.10 1.50 3.86
CA GLY A 81 4.28 1.17 2.70
C GLY A 81 2.91 0.61 3.09
N ARG A 82 1.86 0.99 2.35
CA ARG A 82 0.48 0.55 2.63
C ARG A 82 0.33 -0.97 2.58
N ALA A 83 0.98 -1.64 1.63
CA ALA A 83 0.94 -3.10 1.53
C ALA A 83 1.43 -3.80 2.83
N GLN A 84 2.47 -3.27 3.48
CA GLN A 84 2.98 -3.83 4.73
C GLN A 84 2.06 -3.54 5.92
N ALA A 85 1.30 -2.45 5.88
CA ALA A 85 0.24 -2.20 6.86
C ALA A 85 -0.91 -3.22 6.74
N VAL A 86 -1.32 -3.57 5.52
CA VAL A 86 -2.30 -4.64 5.26
C VAL A 86 -1.78 -6.00 5.71
N GLN A 87 -0.51 -6.30 5.45
CA GLN A 87 0.14 -7.54 5.91
C GLN A 87 0.25 -7.59 7.44
N ALA A 88 0.49 -6.46 8.12
CA ALA A 88 0.44 -6.38 9.58
C ALA A 88 -0.97 -6.68 10.10
N GLU A 89 -2.01 -6.11 9.48
CA GLU A 89 -3.41 -6.42 9.79
C GLU A 89 -3.72 -7.91 9.57
N ALA A 90 -3.17 -8.52 8.52
CA ALA A 90 -3.28 -9.96 8.29
C ALA A 90 -2.65 -10.78 9.43
N CYS A 91 -1.64 -10.26 10.11
CA CYS A 91 -1.03 -10.85 11.31
C CYS A 91 -1.75 -10.47 12.62
N PHE A 92 -2.86 -9.72 12.60
CA PHE A 92 -3.51 -9.11 13.77
C PHE A 92 -2.57 -8.13 14.53
N LEU A 93 -1.66 -7.47 13.83
CA LEU A 93 -0.68 -6.53 14.36
C LEU A 93 -0.97 -5.10 13.94
N GLN A 94 -0.50 -4.15 14.76
CA GLN A 94 -0.36 -2.77 14.32
C GLN A 94 0.87 -2.63 13.40
N PRO A 95 0.86 -1.73 12.43
CA PRO A 95 2.02 -1.42 11.61
C PRO A 95 3.23 -0.97 12.45
N ASP A 96 4.42 -1.46 12.08
CA ASP A 96 5.70 -1.16 12.75
C ASP A 96 6.75 -0.80 11.69
N VAL A 97 7.56 0.22 11.93
CA VAL A 97 8.58 0.71 10.99
C VAL A 97 9.62 -0.35 10.61
N ARG A 98 9.81 -1.36 11.47
CA ARG A 98 10.71 -2.49 11.21
C ARG A 98 10.19 -3.40 10.09
N MET A 99 8.87 -3.41 9.84
CA MET A 99 8.25 -4.24 8.78
C MET A 99 8.56 -3.72 7.38
N ASN A 100 8.88 -2.43 7.25
CA ASN A 100 9.32 -1.82 6.00
C ASN A 100 10.40 -0.75 6.28
N PRO A 101 11.65 -1.18 6.53
CA PRO A 101 12.71 -0.26 6.96
C PRO A 101 13.08 0.78 5.91
N ILE A 102 12.89 0.50 4.61
CA ILE A 102 13.14 1.47 3.55
C ILE A 102 11.88 1.65 2.71
N LEU A 103 11.36 2.89 2.67
CA LEU A 103 10.30 3.28 1.76
C LEU A 103 10.81 4.40 0.84
N LEU A 104 10.66 4.20 -0.46
CA LEU A 104 10.98 5.20 -1.48
C LEU A 104 9.67 5.79 -2.00
N LYS A 105 9.53 7.12 -1.92
CA LYS A 105 8.37 7.85 -2.46
C LYS A 105 8.82 8.68 -3.66
N PRO A 106 8.48 8.27 -4.90
CA PRO A 106 8.80 9.03 -6.10
C PRO A 106 8.22 10.45 -6.01
N ASN A 107 9.08 11.48 -6.08
CA ASN A 107 8.67 12.88 -6.09
C ASN A 107 8.94 13.57 -7.43
N SER A 108 9.76 12.94 -8.28
CA SER A 108 10.06 13.37 -9.64
C SER A 108 10.36 12.13 -10.52
N ASP A 109 10.60 12.33 -11.81
CA ASP A 109 10.96 11.23 -12.73
C ASP A 109 12.36 10.66 -12.44
N LEU A 110 13.22 11.39 -11.73
CA LEU A 110 14.62 11.03 -11.49
C LEU A 110 14.98 10.86 -10.01
N GLY A 111 14.05 11.12 -9.09
CA GLY A 111 14.32 11.13 -7.66
C GLY A 111 13.17 10.65 -6.80
N SER A 112 13.54 10.21 -5.60
CA SER A 112 12.60 9.77 -4.58
C SER A 112 12.95 10.36 -3.22
N GLN A 113 11.95 10.64 -2.41
CA GLN A 113 12.16 10.82 -0.99
C GLN A 113 12.46 9.46 -0.37
N VAL A 114 13.60 9.37 0.32
CA VAL A 114 14.02 8.16 1.03
C VAL A 114 13.56 8.25 2.48
N ILE A 115 12.82 7.25 2.90
CA ILE A 115 12.33 7.08 4.27
C ILE A 115 13.04 5.87 4.84
N LEU A 116 13.80 6.07 5.91
CA LEU A 116 14.53 5.03 6.63
C LEU A 116 13.91 4.86 8.02
N ARG A 117 13.45 3.64 8.33
CA ARG A 117 12.80 3.30 9.60
C ARG A 117 11.72 4.32 9.99
N GLY A 118 10.85 4.63 9.03
CA GLY A 118 9.71 5.52 9.19
C GLY A 118 10.01 7.02 9.13
N LYS A 119 11.28 7.45 9.01
CA LYS A 119 11.68 8.86 8.98
C LYS A 119 12.30 9.24 7.65
N ALA A 120 11.88 10.36 7.09
CA ALA A 120 12.47 10.90 5.87
C ALA A 120 13.92 11.36 6.14
N ILE A 121 14.88 10.82 5.36
CA ILE A 121 16.31 11.18 5.47
C ILE A 121 16.77 12.11 4.34
N GLY A 122 15.93 12.37 3.36
CA GLY A 122 16.20 13.31 2.26
C GLY A 122 15.62 12.85 0.93
N ASN A 123 15.83 13.67 -0.08
CA ASN A 123 15.53 13.36 -1.47
C ASN A 123 16.82 12.91 -2.15
N MET A 124 16.79 11.79 -2.87
CA MET A 124 17.95 11.23 -3.56
C MET A 124 17.60 10.89 -5.00
N LYS A 125 18.54 11.13 -5.91
CA LYS A 125 18.48 10.60 -7.28
C LYS A 125 18.83 9.10 -7.27
N ALA A 126 18.40 8.35 -8.29
CA ALA A 126 18.63 6.91 -8.36
C ALA A 126 20.12 6.53 -8.24
N VAL A 127 21.02 7.28 -8.87
CA VAL A 127 22.48 7.05 -8.79
C VAL A 127 23.01 7.25 -7.36
N GLU A 128 22.59 8.32 -6.71
CA GLU A 128 22.98 8.62 -5.33
C GLU A 128 22.47 7.55 -4.37
N TYR A 129 21.20 7.17 -4.50
CA TYR A 129 20.60 6.10 -3.71
C TYR A 129 21.36 4.77 -3.87
N HIS A 130 21.79 4.44 -5.11
CA HIS A 130 22.54 3.22 -5.38
C HIS A 130 23.87 3.15 -4.57
N LEU A 131 24.57 4.28 -4.42
CA LEU A 131 25.80 4.37 -3.62
C LEU A 131 25.54 4.18 -2.10
N HIS A 132 24.33 4.45 -1.63
CA HIS A 132 23.97 4.28 -0.21
C HIS A 132 23.52 2.86 0.14
N LYS A 133 23.14 2.03 -0.83
CA LYS A 133 22.60 0.69 -0.61
C LYS A 133 23.44 -0.23 0.28
N PRO A 134 24.80 -0.29 0.20
CA PRO A 134 25.58 -1.15 1.07
C PRO A 134 25.45 -0.82 2.57
N LYS A 135 25.29 0.48 2.89
CA LYS A 135 25.04 0.92 4.27
C LYS A 135 23.61 0.60 4.69
N LEU A 136 22.65 0.87 3.81
CA LEU A 136 21.23 0.60 4.07
C LEU A 136 20.94 -0.90 4.28
N LEU A 137 21.69 -1.80 3.64
CA LEU A 137 21.55 -3.24 3.87
C LEU A 137 21.78 -3.62 5.34
N GLN A 138 22.70 -2.97 6.02
CA GLN A 138 22.94 -3.22 7.46
C GLN A 138 21.73 -2.82 8.30
N ASP A 139 21.12 -1.68 8.01
CA ASP A 139 19.90 -1.22 8.69
C ASP A 139 18.72 -2.17 8.44
N VAL A 140 18.60 -2.68 7.21
CA VAL A 140 17.57 -3.65 6.81
C VAL A 140 17.75 -4.98 7.55
N VAL A 141 18.97 -5.54 7.56
CA VAL A 141 19.28 -6.79 8.28
C VAL A 141 19.03 -6.61 9.78
N PHE A 142 19.40 -5.47 10.34
CA PHE A 142 19.16 -5.18 11.75
C PHE A 142 17.66 -5.12 12.08
N ALA A 143 16.84 -4.44 11.27
CA ALA A 143 15.38 -4.38 11.46
C ALA A 143 14.74 -5.79 11.39
N HIS A 144 15.20 -6.64 10.47
CA HIS A 144 14.77 -8.04 10.39
C HIS A 144 15.14 -8.84 11.65
N GLN A 145 16.35 -8.67 12.19
CA GLN A 145 16.80 -9.33 13.42
C GLN A 145 15.97 -8.89 14.64
N GLU A 146 15.63 -7.60 14.74
CA GLU A 146 14.73 -7.09 15.78
C GLU A 146 13.34 -7.74 15.71
N LEU A 147 12.78 -7.93 14.51
CA LEU A 147 11.52 -8.65 14.36
C LEU A 147 11.65 -10.12 14.77
N LEU A 148 12.74 -10.80 14.40
CA LEU A 148 12.98 -12.18 14.84
C LEU A 148 13.16 -12.32 16.37
N ALA A 149 13.52 -11.26 17.07
CA ALA A 149 13.57 -11.27 18.54
C ALA A 149 12.17 -11.29 19.16
N ASP A 150 11.21 -10.60 18.54
CA ASP A 150 9.85 -10.41 19.05
C ASP A 150 8.85 -11.45 18.52
N PHE A 151 9.06 -11.96 17.30
CA PHE A 151 8.14 -12.85 16.59
C PHE A 151 8.73 -14.25 16.38
N ASP A 152 7.89 -15.24 16.22
CA ASP A 152 8.31 -16.61 15.94
C ASP A 152 8.78 -16.79 14.51
N LEU A 153 8.09 -16.12 13.55
CA LEU A 153 8.35 -16.17 12.11
C LEU A 153 8.33 -14.76 11.51
N VAL A 154 9.11 -14.59 10.44
CA VAL A 154 9.07 -13.39 9.58
C VAL A 154 8.81 -13.81 8.14
N MET A 155 7.71 -13.32 7.56
CA MET A 155 7.35 -13.51 6.17
C MET A 155 7.86 -12.33 5.35
N VAL A 156 8.77 -12.59 4.42
CA VAL A 156 9.47 -11.55 3.65
C VAL A 156 8.88 -11.45 2.25
N GLU A 157 8.61 -10.23 1.83
CA GLU A 157 8.23 -9.89 0.46
C GLU A 157 9.40 -9.28 -0.30
N GLY A 158 9.72 -9.81 -1.48
CA GLY A 158 10.66 -9.21 -2.43
C GLY A 158 10.06 -8.04 -3.22
N ALA A 159 10.90 -7.31 -3.94
CA ALA A 159 10.49 -6.18 -4.77
C ALA A 159 10.79 -6.44 -6.25
N GLY A 160 9.79 -6.25 -7.14
CA GLY A 160 9.96 -6.51 -8.58
C GLY A 160 10.32 -7.96 -8.86
N SER A 161 11.42 -8.17 -9.59
CA SER A 161 11.97 -9.48 -9.95
C SER A 161 13.44 -9.62 -9.48
N PRO A 162 13.87 -10.81 -8.99
CA PRO A 162 15.28 -11.07 -8.70
C PRO A 162 16.16 -11.18 -9.97
N ALA A 163 15.53 -11.28 -11.13
CA ALA A 163 16.21 -11.42 -12.43
C ALA A 163 16.53 -10.09 -13.11
N GLU A 164 16.35 -8.95 -12.42
CA GLU A 164 16.75 -7.62 -12.92
C GLU A 164 18.27 -7.49 -12.91
N ILE A 165 18.94 -7.97 -13.98
CA ILE A 165 20.40 -8.07 -14.10
C ILE A 165 21.10 -6.74 -13.81
N ASN A 166 20.52 -5.62 -14.30
CA ASN A 166 21.04 -4.27 -14.12
C ASN A 166 20.91 -3.72 -12.70
N LEU A 167 20.13 -4.37 -11.82
CA LEU A 167 19.89 -3.94 -10.44
C LEU A 167 20.48 -4.91 -9.40
N ARG A 168 21.18 -5.96 -9.84
CA ARG A 168 21.71 -7.00 -8.94
C ARG A 168 22.84 -6.52 -8.05
N GLU A 169 23.65 -5.59 -8.52
CA GLU A 169 24.72 -5.01 -7.72
C GLU A 169 24.11 -4.25 -6.52
N HIS A 170 24.53 -4.64 -5.32
CA HIS A 170 23.99 -4.10 -4.06
C HIS A 170 22.46 -4.29 -3.92
N ASP A 171 21.92 -5.42 -4.38
CA ASP A 171 20.52 -5.76 -4.16
C ASP A 171 20.22 -5.93 -2.67
N LEU A 172 19.30 -5.11 -2.16
CA LEU A 172 18.84 -5.19 -0.76
C LEU A 172 17.36 -5.59 -0.67
N ALA A 173 16.73 -5.90 -1.79
CA ALA A 173 15.29 -6.13 -1.87
C ALA A 173 14.91 -7.59 -2.21
N ASN A 174 15.80 -8.33 -2.85
CA ASN A 174 15.55 -9.69 -3.31
C ASN A 174 16.66 -10.66 -2.84
N MET A 175 17.43 -11.24 -3.78
CA MET A 175 18.40 -12.29 -3.47
C MET A 175 19.57 -11.78 -2.63
N GLY A 176 20.03 -10.53 -2.80
CA GLY A 176 21.08 -9.97 -1.96
C GLY A 176 20.67 -9.89 -0.48
N PHE A 177 19.43 -9.53 -0.20
CA PHE A 177 18.90 -9.61 1.17
C PHE A 177 18.73 -11.07 1.63
N ALA A 178 18.17 -11.95 0.76
CA ALA A 178 17.98 -13.36 1.09
C ALA A 178 19.32 -14.07 1.44
N GLU A 179 20.40 -13.73 0.75
CA GLU A 179 21.74 -14.24 1.03
C GLU A 179 22.30 -13.69 2.35
N ALA A 180 22.10 -12.38 2.62
CA ALA A 180 22.58 -11.74 3.83
C ALA A 180 22.00 -12.33 5.12
N ILE A 181 20.78 -12.88 5.07
CA ILE A 181 20.10 -13.50 6.21
C ILE A 181 19.97 -15.03 6.09
N ASP A 182 20.52 -15.61 5.02
CA ASP A 182 20.47 -17.05 4.72
C ASP A 182 19.05 -17.64 4.78
N CYS A 183 18.06 -16.98 4.16
CA CYS A 183 16.67 -17.44 4.16
C CYS A 183 16.29 -18.24 2.90
N PRO A 184 15.37 -19.20 3.00
CA PRO A 184 14.75 -19.88 1.86
C PRO A 184 13.84 -18.92 1.09
N VAL A 185 13.76 -19.15 -0.24
CA VAL A 185 12.99 -18.34 -1.17
C VAL A 185 12.01 -19.20 -1.94
N ILE A 186 10.80 -18.71 -2.16
CA ILE A 186 9.85 -19.23 -3.15
C ILE A 186 9.61 -18.18 -4.22
N ILE A 187 9.46 -18.61 -5.48
CA ILE A 187 9.24 -17.71 -6.61
C ILE A 187 7.82 -17.87 -7.12
N VAL A 188 7.06 -16.76 -7.18
CA VAL A 188 5.69 -16.73 -7.68
C VAL A 188 5.63 -16.08 -9.06
N ALA A 189 4.82 -16.64 -9.96
CA ALA A 189 4.53 -16.08 -11.27
C ALA A 189 3.03 -16.07 -11.57
N ASP A 190 2.59 -15.07 -12.32
CA ASP A 190 1.22 -14.91 -12.78
C ASP A 190 1.03 -15.65 -14.12
N ILE A 191 0.06 -16.57 -14.17
CA ILE A 191 -0.28 -17.31 -15.40
C ILE A 191 -1.34 -16.59 -16.26
N ASP A 192 -2.13 -15.70 -15.67
CA ASP A 192 -3.27 -15.05 -16.36
C ASP A 192 -2.82 -14.17 -17.54
N ARG A 193 -1.59 -13.64 -17.48
CA ARG A 193 -0.98 -12.85 -18.56
C ARG A 193 -0.26 -13.68 -19.62
N GLY A 194 -0.18 -15.01 -19.45
CA GLY A 194 0.56 -15.92 -20.32
C GLY A 194 2.06 -15.96 -20.05
N GLY A 195 2.75 -16.96 -20.62
CA GLY A 195 4.20 -17.10 -20.53
C GLY A 195 4.76 -17.53 -19.18
N VAL A 196 3.96 -18.06 -18.26
CA VAL A 196 4.35 -18.38 -16.87
C VAL A 196 5.60 -19.26 -16.78
N PHE A 197 5.70 -20.30 -17.62
CA PHE A 197 6.86 -21.22 -17.63
C PHE A 197 8.13 -20.51 -18.08
N ALA A 198 8.06 -19.64 -19.09
CA ALA A 198 9.19 -18.83 -19.53
C ALA A 198 9.62 -17.84 -18.42
N HIS A 199 8.67 -17.23 -17.72
CA HIS A 199 8.95 -16.34 -16.61
C HIS A 199 9.62 -17.08 -15.44
N LEU A 200 9.10 -18.25 -15.02
CA LEU A 200 9.68 -19.04 -13.92
C LEU A 200 11.06 -19.57 -14.29
N TYR A 201 11.17 -20.26 -15.43
CA TYR A 201 12.42 -20.85 -15.88
C TYR A 201 13.49 -19.78 -16.14
N GLY A 202 13.16 -18.73 -16.88
CA GLY A 202 14.09 -17.63 -17.16
C GLY A 202 14.54 -16.90 -15.90
N THR A 203 13.63 -16.64 -14.95
CA THR A 203 13.99 -16.03 -13.68
C THR A 203 14.97 -16.93 -12.91
N TYR A 204 14.69 -18.23 -12.81
CA TYR A 204 15.52 -19.20 -12.10
C TYR A 204 16.92 -19.35 -12.73
N GLU A 205 17.00 -19.46 -14.05
CA GLU A 205 18.26 -19.61 -14.80
C GLU A 205 19.20 -18.40 -14.69
N LEU A 206 18.63 -17.21 -14.48
CA LEU A 206 19.41 -15.98 -14.28
C LEU A 206 19.95 -15.83 -12.84
N LEU A 207 19.56 -16.69 -11.91
CA LEU A 207 20.07 -16.71 -10.55
C LEU A 207 21.46 -17.39 -10.50
N SER A 208 22.29 -16.97 -9.56
CA SER A 208 23.55 -17.64 -9.25
C SER A 208 23.31 -19.01 -8.61
N VAL A 209 24.34 -19.85 -8.57
CA VAL A 209 24.25 -21.20 -7.96
C VAL A 209 23.80 -21.13 -6.49
N SER A 210 24.28 -20.15 -5.72
CA SER A 210 23.86 -19.96 -4.32
C SER A 210 22.41 -19.53 -4.17
N GLU A 211 21.93 -18.69 -5.09
CA GLU A 211 20.54 -18.22 -5.11
C GLU A 211 19.57 -19.33 -5.58
N GLN A 212 19.98 -20.13 -6.57
CA GLN A 212 19.24 -21.33 -6.98
C GLN A 212 19.17 -22.35 -5.84
N ALA A 213 20.24 -22.54 -5.06
CA ALA A 213 20.26 -23.46 -3.93
C ALA A 213 19.28 -23.07 -2.83
N ARG A 214 19.07 -21.76 -2.56
CA ARG A 214 18.10 -21.27 -1.57
C ARG A 214 16.67 -21.21 -2.08
N THR A 215 16.45 -21.28 -3.40
CA THR A 215 15.12 -21.38 -4.01
C THR A 215 14.53 -22.75 -3.70
N ARG A 216 13.37 -22.78 -3.03
CA ARG A 216 12.70 -24.01 -2.57
C ARG A 216 11.67 -24.54 -3.56
N GLY A 217 11.15 -23.69 -4.42
CA GLY A 217 10.18 -24.06 -5.44
C GLY A 217 9.42 -22.88 -6.00
N PHE A 218 8.40 -23.20 -6.76
CA PHE A 218 7.61 -22.23 -7.52
C PHE A 218 6.14 -22.25 -7.09
N ILE A 219 5.49 -21.09 -7.23
CA ILE A 219 4.04 -20.96 -7.12
C ILE A 219 3.52 -20.35 -8.41
N ILE A 220 2.52 -20.99 -9.00
CA ILE A 220 1.77 -20.47 -10.13
C ILE A 220 0.50 -19.81 -9.58
N ASN A 221 0.34 -18.51 -9.85
CA ASN A 221 -0.75 -17.70 -9.33
C ASN A 221 -1.78 -17.37 -10.42
N ARG A 222 -3.03 -17.09 -10.00
CA ARG A 222 -4.15 -16.69 -10.86
C ARG A 222 -4.52 -17.72 -11.94
N PHE A 223 -4.43 -19.00 -11.63
CA PHE A 223 -4.80 -20.05 -12.56
C PHE A 223 -6.32 -20.10 -12.76
N ARG A 224 -6.74 -20.22 -14.03
CA ARG A 224 -8.13 -20.47 -14.43
C ARG A 224 -8.18 -21.70 -15.31
N GLY A 225 -9.04 -22.65 -14.98
CA GLY A 225 -9.28 -23.83 -15.79
C GLY A 225 -9.00 -25.14 -15.07
N ASP A 226 -8.83 -26.19 -15.84
CA ASP A 226 -8.55 -27.55 -15.31
C ASP A 226 -7.05 -27.71 -15.08
N LYS A 227 -6.65 -27.97 -13.83
CA LYS A 227 -5.24 -28.22 -13.44
C LYS A 227 -4.62 -29.41 -14.18
N ALA A 228 -5.42 -30.40 -14.59
CA ALA A 228 -4.92 -31.53 -15.35
C ALA A 228 -4.27 -31.14 -16.68
N LEU A 229 -4.76 -30.05 -17.32
CA LEU A 229 -4.17 -29.51 -18.54
C LEU A 229 -2.81 -28.83 -18.32
N LEU A 230 -2.53 -28.43 -17.08
CA LEU A 230 -1.27 -27.79 -16.72
C LEU A 230 -0.17 -28.78 -16.37
N GLN A 231 -0.53 -30.04 -16.02
CA GLN A 231 0.38 -31.03 -15.45
C GLN A 231 1.66 -31.24 -16.28
N GLY A 232 1.57 -31.39 -17.59
CA GLY A 232 2.75 -31.57 -18.44
C GLY A 232 3.72 -30.39 -18.41
N GLY A 233 3.21 -29.16 -18.16
CA GLY A 233 4.05 -27.98 -17.96
C GLY A 233 4.72 -27.96 -16.58
N LEU A 234 4.01 -28.42 -15.55
CA LEU A 234 4.56 -28.54 -14.19
C LEU A 234 5.70 -29.55 -14.18
N ASP A 235 5.48 -30.76 -14.73
CA ASP A 235 6.47 -31.83 -14.83
C ASP A 235 7.72 -31.35 -15.59
N TRP A 236 7.52 -30.62 -16.70
CA TRP A 236 8.61 -30.05 -17.47
C TRP A 236 9.43 -29.04 -16.66
N LEU A 237 8.78 -28.14 -15.90
CA LEU A 237 9.47 -27.14 -15.10
C LEU A 237 10.27 -27.80 -13.97
N GLU A 238 9.70 -28.78 -13.30
CA GLU A 238 10.35 -29.55 -12.22
C GLU A 238 11.56 -30.34 -12.77
N GLU A 239 11.42 -31.01 -13.92
CA GLU A 239 12.53 -31.70 -14.58
C GLU A 239 13.68 -30.76 -14.93
N LYS A 240 13.35 -29.56 -15.47
CA LYS A 240 14.36 -28.59 -15.90
C LYS A 240 15.11 -27.91 -14.76
N THR A 241 14.43 -27.65 -13.66
CA THR A 241 14.98 -26.85 -12.56
C THR A 241 15.41 -27.68 -11.36
N GLY A 242 14.94 -28.92 -11.25
CA GLY A 242 15.09 -29.73 -10.05
C GLY A 242 14.36 -29.15 -8.82
N LYS A 243 13.38 -28.26 -9.05
CA LYS A 243 12.62 -27.59 -8.00
C LYS A 243 11.12 -27.86 -8.19
N PRO A 244 10.36 -28.16 -7.13
CA PRO A 244 8.94 -28.48 -7.23
C PRO A 244 8.08 -27.24 -7.51
N VAL A 245 6.92 -27.47 -8.12
CA VAL A 245 5.81 -26.53 -8.10
C VAL A 245 5.00 -26.78 -6.83
N LEU A 246 5.15 -25.90 -5.85
CA LEU A 246 4.60 -26.02 -4.50
C LEU A 246 3.08 -25.86 -4.45
N ALA A 247 2.54 -25.00 -5.31
CA ALA A 247 1.11 -24.75 -5.42
C ALA A 247 0.74 -24.12 -6.78
N VAL A 248 -0.50 -24.38 -7.21
CA VAL A 248 -1.18 -23.69 -8.30
C VAL A 248 -2.40 -22.99 -7.70
N LEU A 249 -2.27 -21.68 -7.45
CA LEU A 249 -3.31 -20.90 -6.79
C LEU A 249 -4.39 -20.48 -7.81
N PRO A 250 -5.66 -20.59 -7.46
CA PRO A 250 -6.74 -20.21 -8.34
C PRO A 250 -6.81 -18.69 -8.55
N TYR A 251 -7.44 -18.28 -9.63
CA TYR A 251 -7.88 -16.88 -9.79
C TYR A 251 -9.06 -16.62 -8.84
N ILE A 252 -8.84 -15.80 -7.83
CA ILE A 252 -9.86 -15.46 -6.85
C ILE A 252 -10.67 -14.28 -7.38
N HIS A 253 -11.88 -14.57 -7.87
CA HIS A 253 -12.77 -13.52 -8.37
C HIS A 253 -13.24 -12.58 -7.26
N ASN A 254 -13.38 -11.29 -7.56
CA ASN A 254 -13.87 -10.27 -6.62
C ASN A 254 -13.07 -10.25 -5.30
N LEU A 255 -11.76 -10.48 -5.39
CA LEU A 255 -10.85 -10.27 -4.28
C LEU A 255 -10.46 -8.81 -4.23
N HIS A 256 -10.77 -8.16 -3.12
CA HIS A 256 -10.52 -6.73 -2.90
C HIS A 256 -9.59 -6.57 -1.70
N ILE A 257 -8.30 -6.56 -1.97
CA ILE A 257 -7.25 -6.28 -0.99
C ILE A 257 -6.42 -5.13 -1.56
N GLU A 258 -6.14 -4.15 -0.72
CA GLU A 258 -5.32 -2.99 -1.09
C GLU A 258 -3.99 -3.45 -1.69
N ALA A 259 -3.80 -3.16 -2.97
CA ALA A 259 -2.58 -3.51 -3.69
C ALA A 259 -1.55 -2.37 -3.60
N GLU A 260 -0.29 -2.71 -3.87
CA GLU A 260 0.71 -1.69 -4.17
C GLU A 260 0.23 -0.85 -5.37
N ASP A 261 0.72 0.33 -5.52
CA ASP A 261 0.52 1.43 -6.48
C ASP A 261 -0.18 1.17 -7.84
N SER A 262 -0.65 -0.03 -8.15
CA SER A 262 -1.44 -0.30 -9.34
C SER A 262 -2.86 0.27 -9.16
N LEU A 263 -3.09 1.45 -9.73
CA LEU A 263 -4.42 1.96 -10.00
C LEU A 263 -5.11 0.99 -10.98
N ALA A 264 -5.73 -0.04 -10.47
CA ALA A 264 -6.61 -0.90 -11.25
C ALA A 264 -7.88 -0.08 -11.58
N VAL A 265 -7.75 0.81 -12.57
CA VAL A 265 -8.81 1.75 -13.00
C VAL A 265 -10.06 1.00 -13.43
N ASP A 266 -9.89 -0.20 -14.01
CA ASP A 266 -10.97 -0.93 -14.66
C ASP A 266 -11.64 -2.01 -13.79
N GLN A 267 -11.13 -2.33 -12.61
CA GLN A 267 -11.61 -3.49 -11.82
C GLN A 267 -12.97 -3.26 -11.13
N PHE A 268 -13.46 -2.02 -11.06
CA PHE A 268 -14.65 -1.65 -10.28
C PHE A 268 -15.69 -0.87 -11.08
N ALA A 269 -15.53 -0.75 -12.40
CA ALA A 269 -16.52 -0.06 -13.21
C ALA A 269 -17.88 -0.77 -13.11
N LYS A 270 -18.88 -0.07 -12.59
CA LYS A 270 -20.26 -0.51 -12.56
C LYS A 270 -20.93 -0.17 -13.90
N SER A 271 -22.02 -0.87 -14.23
CA SER A 271 -22.79 -0.58 -15.44
C SER A 271 -23.31 0.87 -15.41
N ASP A 272 -23.17 1.59 -16.51
CA ASP A 272 -23.70 2.96 -16.67
C ASP A 272 -25.23 2.91 -16.93
N ASP A 273 -25.96 2.35 -15.96
CA ASP A 273 -27.43 2.24 -15.99
C ASP A 273 -28.15 3.45 -15.37
N GLY A 274 -27.38 4.45 -14.92
CA GLY A 274 -27.88 5.67 -14.29
C GLY A 274 -28.40 5.49 -12.86
N GLN A 275 -28.22 4.32 -12.26
CA GLN A 275 -28.75 3.99 -10.93
C GLN A 275 -27.75 4.26 -9.80
N HIS A 276 -26.46 4.54 -10.12
CA HIS A 276 -25.42 4.72 -9.13
C HIS A 276 -25.07 6.20 -8.94
N PHE A 277 -24.76 6.56 -7.69
CA PHE A 277 -24.22 7.85 -7.32
C PHE A 277 -22.77 7.98 -7.84
N LYS A 278 -22.51 8.96 -8.70
CA LYS A 278 -21.24 9.10 -9.41
C LYS A 278 -20.24 9.92 -8.61
N VAL A 279 -19.18 9.28 -8.17
CA VAL A 279 -18.00 9.93 -7.56
C VAL A 279 -16.85 9.91 -8.55
N VAL A 280 -16.26 11.07 -8.82
CA VAL A 280 -15.10 11.17 -9.72
C VAL A 280 -13.89 11.71 -8.96
N VAL A 281 -12.79 11.00 -9.09
CA VAL A 281 -11.49 11.37 -8.51
C VAL A 281 -10.52 11.67 -9.67
N PRO A 282 -10.17 12.94 -9.90
CA PRO A 282 -9.13 13.30 -10.86
C PRO A 282 -7.76 12.75 -10.43
N ILE A 283 -7.11 11.93 -11.26
CA ILE A 283 -5.81 11.34 -10.94
C ILE A 283 -4.69 12.12 -11.63
N TYR A 284 -4.02 12.95 -10.87
CA TYR A 284 -2.84 13.69 -11.32
C TYR A 284 -1.54 12.89 -11.15
N PRO A 285 -0.42 13.32 -11.75
CA PRO A 285 0.80 12.51 -11.88
C PRO A 285 1.40 12.02 -10.57
N ARG A 286 1.24 12.77 -9.48
CA ARG A 286 1.78 12.43 -8.15
C ARG A 286 0.68 12.26 -7.10
N ALA A 287 -0.52 11.87 -7.54
CA ALA A 287 -1.60 11.49 -6.64
C ALA A 287 -1.11 10.39 -5.69
N SER A 288 -1.42 10.52 -4.41
CA SER A 288 -0.98 9.60 -3.36
C SER A 288 -2.13 9.18 -2.47
N ASN A 289 -1.95 8.05 -1.78
CA ASN A 289 -2.95 7.47 -0.87
C ASN A 289 -4.32 7.27 -1.55
N HIS A 290 -4.31 6.74 -2.79
CA HIS A 290 -5.54 6.46 -3.53
C HIS A 290 -6.42 5.39 -2.85
N THR A 291 -5.87 4.65 -1.90
CA THR A 291 -6.62 3.72 -1.05
C THR A 291 -7.67 4.41 -0.18
N ASP A 292 -7.58 5.74 0.02
CA ASP A 292 -8.66 6.52 0.64
C ASP A 292 -10.02 6.32 -0.05
N PHE A 293 -10.03 5.95 -1.34
CA PHE A 293 -11.25 5.81 -2.14
C PHE A 293 -11.78 4.39 -2.23
N ASP A 294 -11.10 3.40 -1.64
CA ASP A 294 -11.50 2.00 -1.77
C ASP A 294 -12.87 1.73 -1.12
N ALA A 295 -13.17 2.37 0.01
CA ALA A 295 -14.50 2.30 0.61
C ALA A 295 -15.61 2.79 -0.34
N LEU A 296 -15.36 3.89 -1.07
CA LEU A 296 -16.29 4.42 -2.08
C LEU A 296 -16.41 3.50 -3.29
N ARG A 297 -15.30 2.93 -3.76
CA ARG A 297 -15.27 2.00 -4.90
C ARG A 297 -16.02 0.71 -4.62
N MET A 298 -16.00 0.27 -3.35
CA MET A 298 -16.67 -0.94 -2.88
C MET A 298 -18.12 -0.72 -2.47
N HIS A 299 -18.53 0.55 -2.25
CA HIS A 299 -19.88 0.87 -1.80
C HIS A 299 -20.94 0.46 -2.84
N PRO A 300 -22.01 -0.27 -2.47
CA PRO A 300 -22.97 -0.82 -3.43
C PRO A 300 -23.71 0.23 -4.25
N GLN A 301 -23.94 1.43 -3.73
CA GLN A 301 -24.68 2.51 -4.40
C GLN A 301 -23.79 3.51 -5.13
N VAL A 302 -22.44 3.42 -5.00
CA VAL A 302 -21.49 4.40 -5.55
C VAL A 302 -20.76 3.83 -6.75
N ASP A 303 -20.70 4.59 -7.85
CA ASP A 303 -19.78 4.39 -8.96
C ASP A 303 -18.62 5.38 -8.81
N CYS A 304 -17.53 4.93 -8.20
CA CYS A 304 -16.34 5.74 -7.95
C CYS A 304 -15.31 5.53 -9.06
N GLN A 305 -15.13 6.54 -9.89
CA GLN A 305 -14.26 6.51 -11.05
C GLN A 305 -12.97 7.30 -10.81
N LEU A 306 -11.82 6.65 -11.06
CA LEU A 306 -10.51 7.28 -11.07
C LEU A 306 -10.20 7.77 -12.48
N VAL A 307 -10.26 9.08 -12.73
CA VAL A 307 -10.23 9.64 -14.09
C VAL A 307 -8.99 10.52 -14.27
N ARG A 308 -8.15 10.19 -15.24
CA ARG A 308 -6.97 11.00 -15.59
C ARG A 308 -7.28 12.04 -16.64
N ASP A 309 -7.91 11.63 -17.72
CA ASP A 309 -8.23 12.53 -18.84
C ASP A 309 -9.60 13.19 -18.64
N VAL A 310 -9.61 14.53 -18.58
CA VAL A 310 -10.83 15.32 -18.44
C VAL A 310 -11.83 15.09 -19.60
N GLN A 311 -11.36 14.64 -20.78
CA GLN A 311 -12.23 14.30 -21.91
C GLN A 311 -13.13 13.08 -21.60
N SER A 312 -12.68 12.22 -20.67
CA SER A 312 -13.46 11.08 -20.20
C SER A 312 -14.47 11.46 -19.09
N PHE A 313 -14.43 12.69 -18.59
CA PHE A 313 -15.34 13.18 -17.56
C PHE A 313 -16.73 13.46 -18.11
N LYS A 314 -17.70 12.61 -17.78
CA LYS A 314 -19.10 12.70 -18.23
C LYS A 314 -20.05 13.32 -17.19
N GLY A 315 -19.50 13.97 -16.15
CA GLY A 315 -20.25 14.50 -15.02
C GLY A 315 -20.10 13.61 -13.77
N ALA A 316 -20.43 14.17 -12.62
CA ALA A 316 -20.39 13.53 -11.32
C ALA A 316 -21.45 14.15 -10.40
N ASP A 317 -21.78 13.45 -9.33
CA ASP A 317 -22.52 14.00 -8.18
C ASP A 317 -21.53 14.59 -7.16
N LEU A 318 -20.36 13.94 -7.00
CA LEU A 318 -19.28 14.37 -6.13
C LEU A 318 -17.93 14.28 -6.86
N ILE A 319 -17.10 15.32 -6.76
CA ILE A 319 -15.69 15.27 -7.16
C ILE A 319 -14.81 15.26 -5.91
N ILE A 320 -13.81 14.36 -5.87
CA ILE A 320 -12.85 14.30 -4.75
C ILE A 320 -11.44 14.51 -5.28
N LEU A 321 -10.76 15.54 -4.78
CA LEU A 321 -9.35 15.80 -5.07
C LEU A 321 -8.47 15.00 -4.09
N PRO A 322 -7.65 14.04 -4.57
CA PRO A 322 -6.84 13.18 -3.72
C PRO A 322 -5.63 13.90 -3.11
N GLY A 323 -4.90 13.19 -2.24
CA GLY A 323 -3.59 13.61 -1.77
C GLY A 323 -2.57 13.73 -2.91
N SER A 324 -1.52 14.51 -2.69
CA SER A 324 -0.44 14.72 -3.65
C SER A 324 0.92 14.69 -2.97
N LYS A 325 1.91 14.12 -3.67
CA LYS A 325 3.32 14.18 -3.26
C LYS A 325 4.05 15.40 -3.81
N ASN A 326 3.43 16.12 -4.73
CA ASN A 326 3.90 17.39 -5.28
C ASN A 326 2.71 18.30 -5.57
N THR A 327 2.19 18.94 -4.54
CA THR A 327 0.94 19.71 -4.57
C THR A 327 0.95 20.79 -5.63
N ARG A 328 2.04 21.58 -5.73
CA ARG A 328 2.13 22.66 -6.73
C ARG A 328 2.25 22.15 -8.15
N GLY A 329 3.01 21.08 -8.37
CA GLY A 329 3.16 20.44 -9.68
C GLY A 329 1.84 19.83 -10.18
N ASP A 330 1.13 19.13 -9.31
CA ASP A 330 -0.15 18.51 -9.63
C ASP A 330 -1.27 19.55 -9.80
N LEU A 331 -1.25 20.65 -9.03
CA LEU A 331 -2.16 21.78 -9.24
C LEU A 331 -1.95 22.44 -10.61
N ALA A 332 -0.71 22.62 -11.05
CA ALA A 332 -0.39 23.14 -12.37
C ALA A 332 -0.91 22.20 -13.47
N TRP A 333 -0.71 20.89 -13.30
CA TRP A 333 -1.23 19.88 -14.21
C TRP A 333 -2.77 19.89 -14.26
N LEU A 334 -3.44 19.98 -13.11
CA LEU A 334 -4.90 20.02 -12.99
C LEU A 334 -5.50 21.22 -13.73
N LYS A 335 -4.83 22.39 -13.65
CA LYS A 335 -5.21 23.59 -14.42
C LYS A 335 -4.97 23.40 -15.92
N ALA A 336 -3.79 22.93 -16.30
CA ALA A 336 -3.40 22.77 -17.72
C ALA A 336 -4.23 21.71 -18.44
N SER A 337 -4.62 20.64 -17.76
CA SER A 337 -5.45 19.56 -18.32
C SER A 337 -6.94 19.89 -18.43
N GLY A 338 -7.37 21.06 -17.92
CA GLY A 338 -8.77 21.52 -17.98
C GLY A 338 -9.65 21.09 -16.81
N TRP A 339 -9.12 20.33 -15.84
CA TRP A 339 -9.88 19.90 -14.67
C TRP A 339 -10.37 21.07 -13.80
N ALA A 340 -9.59 22.15 -13.68
CA ALA A 340 -10.04 23.35 -12.95
C ALA A 340 -11.36 23.90 -13.49
N ASN A 341 -11.51 23.98 -14.82
CA ASN A 341 -12.74 24.42 -15.46
C ASN A 341 -13.89 23.42 -15.26
N ALA A 342 -13.60 22.12 -15.30
CA ALA A 342 -14.59 21.07 -15.06
C ALA A 342 -15.13 21.13 -13.63
N ILE A 343 -14.26 21.31 -12.63
CA ILE A 343 -14.62 21.48 -11.21
C ILE A 343 -15.47 22.76 -11.02
N GLN A 344 -15.04 23.88 -11.59
CA GLN A 344 -15.81 25.12 -11.50
C GLN A 344 -17.21 25.00 -12.12
N ARG A 345 -17.31 24.32 -13.26
CA ARG A 345 -18.61 24.05 -13.91
C ARG A 345 -19.48 23.13 -13.04
N HIS A 346 -18.88 22.08 -12.46
CA HIS A 346 -19.57 21.15 -11.56
C HIS A 346 -20.20 21.88 -10.37
N LEU A 347 -19.43 22.73 -9.67
CA LEU A 347 -19.91 23.54 -8.56
C LEU A 347 -21.04 24.52 -8.97
N ARG A 348 -20.92 25.18 -10.14
CA ARG A 348 -21.99 26.07 -10.64
C ARG A 348 -23.31 25.33 -10.94
N LEU A 349 -23.25 24.04 -11.22
CA LEU A 349 -24.41 23.19 -11.43
C LEU A 349 -24.97 22.57 -10.13
N GLY A 350 -24.44 22.97 -8.97
CA GLY A 350 -24.88 22.49 -7.65
C GLY A 350 -24.17 21.25 -7.16
N GLY A 351 -23.14 20.77 -7.87
CA GLY A 351 -22.31 19.65 -7.42
C GLY A 351 -21.48 19.95 -6.20
N LYS A 352 -20.89 18.94 -5.61
CA LYS A 352 -20.09 18.99 -4.38
C LYS A 352 -18.63 18.60 -4.63
N VAL A 353 -17.69 19.17 -3.84
CA VAL A 353 -16.26 18.86 -3.95
C VAL A 353 -15.66 18.61 -2.57
N ILE A 354 -14.87 17.55 -2.44
CA ILE A 354 -14.05 17.26 -1.26
C ILE A 354 -12.57 17.30 -1.67
N GLY A 355 -11.70 17.89 -0.84
CA GLY A 355 -10.24 17.80 -0.98
C GLY A 355 -9.62 17.05 0.18
N ILE A 356 -8.74 16.09 -0.12
CA ILE A 356 -7.99 15.34 0.88
C ILE A 356 -6.52 15.75 0.80
N CYS A 357 -5.91 16.15 1.92
CA CYS A 357 -4.49 16.47 2.07
C CYS A 357 -4.01 17.46 0.99
N GLY A 358 -3.21 17.06 -0.01
CA GLY A 358 -2.80 17.92 -1.12
C GLY A 358 -3.98 18.48 -1.91
N GLY A 359 -5.04 17.69 -2.11
CA GLY A 359 -6.28 18.15 -2.74
C GLY A 359 -6.99 19.24 -1.93
N TYR A 360 -6.96 19.16 -0.60
CA TYR A 360 -7.46 20.22 0.28
C TYR A 360 -6.66 21.52 0.11
N GLN A 361 -5.32 21.41 0.07
CA GLN A 361 -4.44 22.57 -0.18
C GLN A 361 -4.73 23.23 -1.55
N MET A 362 -4.96 22.42 -2.59
CA MET A 362 -5.26 22.92 -3.94
C MET A 362 -6.59 23.68 -4.02
N LEU A 363 -7.56 23.37 -3.17
CA LEU A 363 -8.86 24.05 -3.10
C LEU A 363 -8.74 25.48 -2.54
N GLY A 364 -7.64 25.82 -1.84
CA GLY A 364 -7.37 27.12 -1.27
C GLY A 364 -7.09 28.21 -2.31
N GLN A 365 -6.74 29.41 -1.82
CA GLN A 365 -6.40 30.59 -2.63
C GLN A 365 -4.96 30.51 -3.15
N ALA A 366 -4.02 30.02 -2.32
CA ALA A 366 -2.62 29.90 -2.68
C ALA A 366 -1.92 28.75 -1.94
N VAL A 367 -0.87 28.21 -2.60
CA VAL A 367 0.09 27.28 -2.01
C VAL A 367 1.49 27.89 -2.15
N HIS A 368 2.11 28.18 -1.03
CA HIS A 368 3.43 28.80 -0.92
C HIS A 368 4.47 27.73 -0.56
N ASP A 369 5.56 27.66 -1.32
CA ASP A 369 6.71 26.78 -1.08
C ASP A 369 8.00 27.59 -1.20
N PRO A 370 8.31 28.45 -0.21
CA PRO A 370 9.47 29.36 -0.30
C PRO A 370 10.80 28.62 -0.32
N ASP A 371 10.86 27.43 0.30
CA ASP A 371 12.09 26.67 0.46
C ASP A 371 12.25 25.54 -0.58
N GLY A 372 11.23 25.32 -1.45
CA GLY A 372 11.24 24.22 -2.41
C GLY A 372 11.11 22.84 -1.74
N THR A 373 10.26 22.73 -0.74
CA THR A 373 10.09 21.53 0.07
C THR A 373 9.59 20.32 -0.76
N GLU A 374 8.64 20.56 -1.66
CA GLU A 374 8.10 19.52 -2.55
C GLU A 374 8.68 19.59 -3.97
N SER A 375 9.06 20.80 -4.43
CA SER A 375 9.55 21.04 -5.79
C SER A 375 10.47 22.27 -5.84
N SER A 376 10.42 23.09 -6.90
CA SER A 376 11.11 24.39 -6.94
C SER A 376 10.42 25.40 -6.04
N ALA A 377 11.21 26.28 -5.37
CA ALA A 377 10.68 27.36 -4.56
C ALA A 377 9.71 28.26 -5.35
N GLY A 378 8.65 28.73 -4.69
CA GLY A 378 7.70 29.65 -5.29
C GLY A 378 6.29 29.57 -4.72
N THR A 379 5.37 30.29 -5.35
CA THR A 379 3.95 30.33 -5.00
C THR A 379 3.10 29.91 -6.20
N SER A 380 2.05 29.16 -5.95
CA SER A 380 1.05 28.79 -6.95
C SER A 380 -0.33 29.26 -6.47
N GLU A 381 -1.05 29.96 -7.34
CA GLU A 381 -2.46 30.28 -7.12
C GLU A 381 -3.26 28.99 -7.06
N GLY A 382 -4.11 28.82 -6.04
CA GLY A 382 -4.99 27.67 -5.86
C GLY A 382 -6.20 27.68 -6.80
N LEU A 383 -7.19 26.86 -6.49
CA LEU A 383 -8.48 26.84 -7.19
C LEU A 383 -9.46 27.90 -6.65
N GLY A 384 -9.20 28.45 -5.46
CA GLY A 384 -9.94 29.55 -4.87
C GLY A 384 -11.35 29.20 -4.36
N HIS A 385 -11.64 27.93 -4.12
CA HIS A 385 -12.94 27.45 -3.63
C HIS A 385 -13.07 27.46 -2.11
N LEU A 386 -11.95 27.55 -1.38
CA LEU A 386 -11.87 27.75 0.07
C LEU A 386 -11.05 29.01 0.36
N ALA A 387 -11.48 29.81 1.34
CA ALA A 387 -10.75 31.02 1.79
C ALA A 387 -9.64 30.63 2.76
N ILE A 388 -8.69 29.82 2.27
CA ILE A 388 -7.50 29.35 2.97
C ILE A 388 -6.26 29.51 2.09
N GLU A 389 -5.09 29.61 2.72
CA GLU A 389 -3.78 29.57 2.08
C GLU A 389 -2.90 28.57 2.82
N THR A 390 -2.03 27.88 2.11
CA THR A 390 -1.12 26.88 2.68
C THR A 390 0.33 27.30 2.46
N LEU A 391 1.13 27.27 3.53
CA LEU A 391 2.58 27.44 3.52
C LEU A 391 3.25 26.08 3.71
N LEU A 392 3.94 25.58 2.67
CA LEU A 392 4.71 24.33 2.72
C LEU A 392 6.05 24.60 3.40
N GLN A 393 6.05 24.57 4.71
CA GLN A 393 7.23 24.81 5.55
C GLN A 393 7.11 24.04 6.87
N GLY A 394 8.25 23.76 7.50
CA GLY A 394 8.33 23.09 8.79
C GLY A 394 8.44 21.56 8.69
N GLU A 395 8.23 20.90 9.80
CA GLU A 395 8.33 19.44 9.89
C GLU A 395 7.11 18.75 9.30
N LYS A 396 7.34 17.61 8.62
CA LYS A 396 6.28 16.74 8.12
C LYS A 396 5.43 16.25 9.28
N GLN A 397 4.12 16.48 9.22
CA GLN A 397 3.17 15.88 10.13
C GLN A 397 2.98 14.42 9.73
N LEU A 398 3.17 13.53 10.69
CA LEU A 398 3.09 12.09 10.47
C LEU A 398 2.54 11.45 11.76
N ARG A 399 1.23 11.25 11.82
CA ARG A 399 0.57 10.80 13.04
C ARG A 399 -0.80 10.17 12.78
N ASN A 400 -1.15 9.21 13.61
CA ASN A 400 -2.53 8.73 13.70
C ASN A 400 -3.37 9.74 14.48
N VAL A 401 -4.60 9.95 14.03
CA VAL A 401 -5.53 10.89 14.65
C VAL A 401 -6.83 10.21 15.02
N GLN A 402 -7.44 10.69 16.10
CA GLN A 402 -8.74 10.28 16.57
C GLN A 402 -9.51 11.52 17.02
N GLY A 403 -10.81 11.50 16.83
CA GLY A 403 -11.65 12.63 17.21
C GLY A 403 -13.10 12.43 16.84
N ARG A 404 -13.74 13.52 16.49
CA ARG A 404 -15.16 13.53 16.13
C ARG A 404 -15.42 14.52 15.01
N TRP A 405 -16.19 14.11 14.05
CA TRP A 405 -16.77 14.97 13.02
C TRP A 405 -17.92 15.75 13.61
N LEU A 406 -17.94 17.04 13.39
CA LEU A 406 -18.90 17.96 14.01
C LEU A 406 -20.17 18.06 13.15
N THR A 407 -21.32 17.72 13.72
CA THR A 407 -22.63 17.89 13.07
C THR A 407 -23.66 18.44 14.05
N ASP A 408 -24.72 19.08 13.52
CA ASP A 408 -25.84 19.59 14.34
C ASP A 408 -26.65 18.44 14.96
N ALA A 409 -26.61 17.24 14.38
CA ALA A 409 -27.36 16.06 14.82
C ALA A 409 -26.60 15.22 15.87
N GLY A 410 -25.35 15.55 16.16
CA GLY A 410 -24.47 14.82 17.06
C GLY A 410 -23.16 14.44 16.39
N ASP A 411 -22.13 14.28 17.19
CA ASP A 411 -20.77 14.04 16.70
C ASP A 411 -20.59 12.59 16.24
N ILE A 412 -19.87 12.40 15.12
CA ILE A 412 -19.53 11.09 14.57
C ILE A 412 -18.06 10.81 14.90
N PRO A 413 -17.69 9.62 15.41
CA PRO A 413 -16.30 9.25 15.63
C PRO A 413 -15.49 9.35 14.33
N VAL A 414 -14.25 9.82 14.43
CA VAL A 414 -13.28 9.86 13.32
C VAL A 414 -11.99 9.21 13.77
N THR A 415 -11.49 8.32 12.94
CA THR A 415 -10.15 7.77 13.04
C THR A 415 -9.48 7.92 11.69
N GLY A 416 -8.18 8.14 11.68
CA GLY A 416 -7.44 8.30 10.44
C GLY A 416 -5.98 8.64 10.72
N TYR A 417 -5.31 9.20 9.74
CA TYR A 417 -3.92 9.61 9.87
C TYR A 417 -3.63 10.85 9.04
N GLU A 418 -2.63 11.61 9.47
CA GLU A 418 -2.11 12.77 8.75
C GLU A 418 -0.71 12.47 8.21
N ILE A 419 -0.50 12.75 6.92
CA ILE A 419 0.82 12.69 6.26
C ILE A 419 0.94 13.90 5.34
N HIS A 420 1.37 15.03 5.86
CA HIS A 420 1.50 16.24 5.06
C HIS A 420 2.64 17.14 5.54
N VAL A 421 3.08 18.02 4.66
CA VAL A 421 3.88 19.20 4.98
C VAL A 421 2.99 20.41 4.75
N GLY A 422 3.10 21.40 5.61
CA GLY A 422 2.42 22.67 5.44
C GLY A 422 1.50 23.04 6.58
N GLN A 423 1.35 24.33 6.70
CA GLN A 423 0.46 24.99 7.65
C GLN A 423 -0.59 25.76 6.86
N THR A 424 -1.85 25.48 7.12
CA THR A 424 -2.98 26.16 6.49
C THR A 424 -3.53 27.22 7.42
N SER A 425 -3.81 28.40 6.87
CA SER A 425 -4.43 29.54 7.53
C SER A 425 -5.56 30.10 6.67
N GLY A 426 -6.49 30.82 7.26
CA GLY A 426 -7.56 31.47 6.52
C GLY A 426 -8.90 31.50 7.24
N ARG A 427 -9.84 32.23 6.64
CA ARG A 427 -11.15 32.50 7.23
C ARG A 427 -12.00 31.23 7.40
N ASP A 428 -11.96 30.33 6.44
CA ASP A 428 -12.83 29.15 6.41
C ASP A 428 -12.43 28.11 7.47
N LEU A 429 -11.25 28.25 8.12
CA LEU A 429 -10.88 27.46 9.31
C LEU A 429 -11.66 27.80 10.57
N ALA A 430 -12.40 28.93 10.59
CA ALA A 430 -13.24 29.31 11.72
C ALA A 430 -14.42 28.33 11.95
N GLN A 431 -14.73 27.49 10.95
CA GLN A 431 -15.74 26.44 11.03
C GLN A 431 -15.11 25.08 10.67
N PRO A 432 -14.34 24.48 11.59
CA PRO A 432 -13.68 23.20 11.34
C PRO A 432 -14.70 22.08 11.09
N LEU A 433 -14.31 21.09 10.31
CA LEU A 433 -15.14 19.91 10.04
C LEU A 433 -15.13 18.95 11.22
N MET A 434 -14.01 18.89 11.93
CA MET A 434 -13.82 17.94 13.02
C MET A 434 -12.95 18.51 14.14
N GLN A 435 -13.09 17.91 15.31
CA GLN A 435 -12.23 18.12 16.47
C GLN A 435 -11.43 16.83 16.71
N LEU A 436 -10.14 16.89 16.43
CA LEU A 436 -9.20 15.79 16.65
C LEU A 436 -8.47 15.92 17.99
N ASN A 437 -7.84 14.85 18.43
CA ASN A 437 -6.90 14.86 19.56
C ASN A 437 -5.70 15.80 19.36
N THR A 438 -5.44 16.21 18.13
CA THR A 438 -4.37 17.14 17.72
C THR A 438 -4.84 18.59 17.55
N GLY A 439 -6.13 18.83 17.61
CA GLY A 439 -6.77 20.14 17.40
C GLY A 439 -7.89 20.10 16.38
N PRO A 440 -8.47 21.25 16.02
CA PRO A 440 -9.47 21.34 14.96
C PRO A 440 -8.83 21.05 13.59
N ASP A 441 -9.55 20.36 12.70
CA ASP A 441 -9.13 20.12 11.33
C ASP A 441 -10.27 20.31 10.33
N GLY A 442 -9.87 20.61 9.08
CA GLY A 442 -10.73 20.80 7.94
C GLY A 442 -11.32 22.22 7.82
N ALA A 443 -11.83 22.48 6.64
CA ALA A 443 -12.55 23.72 6.32
C ALA A 443 -13.69 23.43 5.36
N ARG A 444 -14.72 24.29 5.37
CA ARG A 444 -15.79 24.30 4.36
C ARG A 444 -16.11 25.74 3.95
N ASN A 445 -16.54 25.90 2.69
CA ASN A 445 -16.98 27.21 2.22
C ASN A 445 -18.37 27.58 2.77
N LEU A 446 -18.72 28.87 2.66
CA LEU A 446 -20.00 29.39 3.19
C LEU A 446 -21.22 28.74 2.51
N GLU A 447 -21.12 28.37 1.26
CA GLU A 447 -22.18 27.75 0.46
C GLU A 447 -22.35 26.26 0.80
N ASN A 448 -21.51 25.69 1.64
CA ASN A 448 -21.50 24.26 2.02
C ASN A 448 -21.47 23.33 0.80
N THR A 449 -20.69 23.73 -0.24
CA THR A 449 -20.51 22.95 -1.48
C THR A 449 -19.10 22.39 -1.63
N VAL A 450 -18.14 22.97 -0.91
CA VAL A 450 -16.73 22.55 -0.92
C VAL A 450 -16.25 22.36 0.51
N MET A 451 -15.58 21.25 0.76
CA MET A 451 -14.90 20.98 2.02
C MET A 451 -13.57 20.28 1.78
N GLY A 452 -12.71 20.30 2.78
CA GLY A 452 -11.45 19.56 2.73
C GLY A 452 -10.82 19.38 4.10
N SER A 453 -9.91 18.43 4.21
CA SER A 453 -9.24 18.00 5.44
C SER A 453 -7.86 17.44 5.14
N TYR A 454 -6.98 17.45 6.13
CA TYR A 454 -5.68 16.76 6.06
C TYR A 454 -5.79 15.26 6.37
N VAL A 455 -6.89 14.81 6.97
CA VAL A 455 -7.06 13.44 7.42
C VAL A 455 -7.29 12.49 6.25
N HIS A 456 -6.47 11.44 6.20
CA HIS A 456 -6.65 10.27 5.35
C HIS A 456 -7.47 9.20 6.08
N GLY A 457 -8.18 8.34 5.34
CA GLY A 457 -9.03 7.29 5.89
C GLY A 457 -10.43 7.77 6.31
N LEU A 458 -10.86 8.97 5.90
CA LEU A 458 -12.18 9.52 6.25
C LEU A 458 -13.35 8.65 5.80
N PHE A 459 -13.20 7.93 4.69
CA PHE A 459 -14.26 7.07 4.14
C PHE A 459 -14.26 5.67 4.74
N ASP A 460 -13.30 5.32 5.60
CA ASP A 460 -13.24 4.01 6.24
C ASP A 460 -14.19 3.89 7.44
N GLU A 461 -14.58 5.02 8.07
CA GLU A 461 -15.55 5.02 9.15
C GLU A 461 -16.99 4.97 8.59
N PRO A 462 -17.77 3.91 8.84
CA PRO A 462 -19.08 3.69 8.18
C PRO A 462 -20.07 4.82 8.36
N LYS A 463 -20.15 5.40 9.56
CA LYS A 463 -21.09 6.50 9.85
C LYS A 463 -20.66 7.80 9.18
N LEU A 464 -19.35 8.06 9.09
CA LEU A 464 -18.82 9.25 8.43
C LEU A 464 -18.98 9.12 6.92
N LEU A 465 -18.69 7.95 6.34
CA LEU A 465 -18.96 7.67 4.94
C LEU A 465 -20.41 7.94 4.57
N GLN A 466 -21.36 7.43 5.37
CA GLN A 466 -22.78 7.70 5.19
C GLN A 466 -23.08 9.20 5.22
N GLN A 467 -22.58 9.92 6.25
CA GLN A 467 -22.78 11.36 6.40
C GLN A 467 -22.23 12.16 5.22
N LEU A 468 -21.07 11.79 4.70
CA LEU A 468 -20.44 12.46 3.55
C LEU A 468 -21.20 12.20 2.24
N LEU A 469 -21.70 11.00 2.04
CA LEU A 469 -22.54 10.66 0.87
C LEU A 469 -23.91 11.35 0.95
N ASP A 470 -24.54 11.40 2.13
CA ASP A 470 -25.80 12.14 2.35
C ASP A 470 -25.59 13.65 2.08
N TRP A 471 -24.48 14.24 2.58
CA TRP A 471 -24.12 15.63 2.31
C TRP A 471 -23.91 15.87 0.80
N ALA A 472 -23.32 14.91 0.10
CA ALA A 472 -23.09 15.00 -1.32
C ALA A 472 -24.36 14.80 -2.18
N GLY A 473 -25.47 14.34 -1.57
CA GLY A 473 -26.78 14.23 -2.21
C GLY A 473 -27.25 12.80 -2.51
N LEU A 474 -26.55 11.77 -2.03
CA LEU A 474 -27.03 10.39 -2.12
C LEU A 474 -28.23 10.22 -1.16
N ALA A 475 -29.42 10.02 -1.71
CA ALA A 475 -30.61 9.77 -0.92
C ALA A 475 -30.62 8.34 -0.37
N GLN A 476 -30.98 8.16 0.89
CA GLN A 476 -31.12 6.85 1.54
C GLN A 476 -29.82 6.01 1.43
N THR A 477 -28.71 6.58 1.87
CA THR A 477 -27.42 5.88 1.89
C THR A 477 -27.52 4.59 2.73
N GLN A 478 -27.17 3.46 2.13
CA GLN A 478 -27.09 2.17 2.80
C GLN A 478 -25.88 2.14 3.73
N ALA A 479 -26.05 1.52 4.90
CA ALA A 479 -24.94 1.27 5.80
C ALA A 479 -23.93 0.34 5.12
N PHE A 480 -22.66 0.75 5.13
CA PHE A 480 -21.58 -0.01 4.50
C PHE A 480 -20.35 -0.01 5.41
N ASP A 481 -19.94 -1.19 5.84
CA ASP A 481 -18.78 -1.39 6.72
C ASP A 481 -17.58 -1.90 5.91
N TYR A 482 -16.77 -0.97 5.41
CA TYR A 482 -15.58 -1.28 4.64
C TYR A 482 -14.51 -2.02 5.44
N PRO A 483 -14.18 -1.65 6.70
CA PRO A 483 -13.26 -2.42 7.54
C PRO A 483 -13.67 -3.89 7.72
N ALA A 484 -14.94 -4.15 7.97
CA ALA A 484 -15.44 -5.53 8.08
C ALA A 484 -15.34 -6.29 6.75
N LEU A 485 -15.65 -5.64 5.62
CA LEU A 485 -15.48 -6.24 4.30
C LEU A 485 -14.01 -6.57 4.03
N ARG A 486 -13.08 -5.66 4.32
CA ARG A 486 -11.64 -5.86 4.14
C ARG A 486 -11.13 -7.04 4.98
N ALA A 487 -11.53 -7.12 6.24
CA ALA A 487 -11.19 -8.25 7.10
C ALA A 487 -11.71 -9.58 6.53
N ALA A 488 -12.95 -9.63 6.04
CA ALA A 488 -13.52 -10.79 5.41
C ALA A 488 -12.79 -11.20 4.12
N GLN A 489 -12.30 -10.23 3.33
CA GLN A 489 -11.50 -10.51 2.12
C GLN A 489 -10.14 -11.13 2.46
N ILE A 490 -9.49 -10.68 3.54
CA ILE A 490 -8.22 -11.27 4.02
C ILE A 490 -8.45 -12.72 4.50
N GLU A 491 -9.56 -12.98 5.22
CA GLU A 491 -9.92 -14.33 5.63
C GLU A 491 -10.16 -15.25 4.42
N ARG A 492 -10.97 -14.80 3.47
CA ARG A 492 -11.26 -15.52 2.24
C ARG A 492 -9.98 -15.83 1.44
N LEU A 493 -9.09 -14.85 1.29
CA LEU A 493 -7.80 -15.07 0.64
C LEU A 493 -6.99 -16.16 1.34
N ALA A 494 -6.93 -16.11 2.66
CA ALA A 494 -6.20 -17.10 3.44
C ALA A 494 -6.80 -18.51 3.28
N ASP A 495 -8.12 -18.64 3.26
CA ASP A 495 -8.81 -19.91 3.06
C ASP A 495 -8.49 -20.52 1.69
N GLU A 496 -8.60 -19.72 0.62
CA GLU A 496 -8.30 -20.17 -0.74
C GLU A 496 -6.83 -20.59 -0.93
N VAL A 497 -5.89 -19.85 -0.31
CA VAL A 497 -4.47 -20.20 -0.39
C VAL A 497 -4.15 -21.42 0.48
N GLU A 498 -4.73 -21.58 1.68
CA GLU A 498 -4.48 -22.71 2.57
C GLU A 498 -4.93 -24.03 1.96
N LEU A 499 -5.97 -24.03 1.10
CA LEU A 499 -6.42 -25.22 0.37
C LEU A 499 -5.34 -25.77 -0.57
N GLU A 500 -4.57 -24.90 -1.21
CA GLU A 500 -3.54 -25.27 -2.19
C GLU A 500 -2.13 -25.34 -1.59
N LEU A 501 -1.89 -24.59 -0.52
CA LEU A 501 -0.62 -24.53 0.20
C LEU A 501 -0.86 -24.67 1.71
N PRO A 502 -1.06 -25.89 2.20
CA PRO A 502 -1.28 -26.15 3.62
C PRO A 502 -0.12 -25.67 4.50
N VAL A 503 -0.44 -25.31 5.74
CA VAL A 503 0.54 -24.78 6.69
C VAL A 503 1.71 -25.73 6.94
N GLU A 504 1.48 -27.04 6.91
CA GLU A 504 2.50 -28.08 7.04
C GLU A 504 3.53 -27.99 5.90
N THR A 505 3.08 -27.72 4.68
CA THR A 505 3.96 -27.50 3.52
C THR A 505 4.81 -26.26 3.69
N ILE A 506 4.25 -25.16 4.22
CA ILE A 506 5.00 -23.93 4.52
C ILE A 506 6.17 -24.24 5.48
N PHE A 507 5.93 -24.99 6.56
CA PHE A 507 6.99 -25.39 7.48
C PHE A 507 8.04 -26.31 6.86
N ASN A 508 7.61 -27.27 6.03
CA ASN A 508 8.54 -28.16 5.31
C ASN A 508 9.48 -27.34 4.41
N ILE A 509 8.93 -26.39 3.66
CA ILE A 509 9.72 -25.46 2.82
C ILE A 509 10.76 -24.71 3.67
N MET A 510 10.36 -24.18 4.81
CA MET A 510 11.23 -23.41 5.70
C MET A 510 12.35 -24.26 6.31
N GLN A 511 12.11 -25.54 6.58
CA GLN A 511 13.08 -26.47 7.14
C GLN A 511 14.02 -27.08 6.08
N GLY A 512 13.81 -26.77 4.80
CA GLY A 512 14.61 -27.31 3.70
C GLY A 512 14.15 -28.68 3.21
N GLY A 513 13.01 -29.18 3.71
CA GLY A 513 12.27 -30.29 3.13
C GLY A 513 11.38 -29.79 1.99
N VAL A 514 11.16 -30.64 0.99
CA VAL A 514 10.19 -30.43 -0.08
C VAL A 514 9.34 -31.67 -0.18
#